data_9ae0206217fcf8097bef222e92ae18e5
#
_entry.id   9ae0206217fcf8097bef222e92ae18e5
#
_cell.length_a   1.000
_cell.length_b   1.000
_cell.length_c   1.000
_cell.angle_alpha   90.00
_cell.angle_beta   90.00
_cell.angle_gamma   90.00
#
_symmetry.space_group_name_H-M   'P 1'
#
loop_
_entity.id
_entity.type
_entity.pdbx_description
1 polymer ?
#
loop_
_entity_poly.entity_id
_entity_poly.type
_entity_poly.pdbx_seq_one_letter_code
_entity_poly.pdbx_strand_id
1 'polypeptide(L)'
;MAGSINKVILVGNLGADPKVSNTSGGSKIVNLNIATSDSWKDKLSGDRKERTEWHRVVIFNPQLADIAERYLRKGSKVYLEGQLQTRKWEDNNGQERYTTEVVLQNFSGNLVLLD
;
A
#
# COMPACT_ATOMS: atom_id res chain seq x y z
N MET A 1 0.90 25.73 -1.31
CA MET A 1 1.76 26.13 -2.42
C MET A 1 1.83 25.06 -3.49
N ALA A 2 1.43 25.37 -4.69
CA ALA A 2 1.55 24.46 -5.80
C ALA A 2 2.99 24.47 -6.32
N GLY A 3 3.37 23.53 -7.14
CA GLY A 3 4.71 23.43 -7.70
C GLY A 3 5.38 22.11 -7.48
N SER A 4 4.69 21.20 -6.78
CA SER A 4 5.22 19.84 -6.59
C SER A 4 4.10 18.82 -6.76
N ILE A 5 4.49 17.60 -7.04
CA ILE A 5 3.56 16.49 -7.20
C ILE A 5 4.04 15.36 -6.29
N ASN A 6 3.08 14.77 -5.56
CA ASN A 6 3.35 13.60 -4.75
C ASN A 6 2.29 12.56 -5.12
N LYS A 7 2.66 11.65 -6.01
CA LYS A 7 1.72 10.65 -6.51
C LYS A 7 2.44 9.33 -6.71
N VAL A 8 1.82 8.26 -6.21
CA VAL A 8 2.32 6.90 -6.36
C VAL A 8 1.24 6.07 -7.02
N ILE A 9 1.62 5.31 -8.02
CA ILE A 9 0.73 4.37 -8.70
C ILE A 9 1.33 2.98 -8.53
N LEU A 10 0.52 2.06 -8.06
CA LEU A 10 0.92 0.66 -7.89
C LEU A 10 -0.10 -0.26 -8.55
N VAL A 11 0.41 -1.27 -9.24
CA VAL A 11 -0.39 -2.42 -9.67
C VAL A 11 0.32 -3.65 -9.10
N GLY A 12 -0.35 -4.37 -8.24
CA GLY A 12 0.28 -5.52 -7.60
C GLY A 12 -0.74 -6.37 -6.87
N ASN A 13 -0.22 -7.30 -6.10
CA ASN A 13 -1.06 -8.29 -5.41
C ASN A 13 -0.89 -8.15 -3.90
N LEU A 14 -1.99 -8.38 -3.17
CA LEU A 14 -1.95 -8.38 -1.72
C LEU A 14 -1.17 -9.59 -1.21
N GLY A 15 -0.25 -9.33 -0.28
CA GLY A 15 0.51 -10.40 0.36
C GLY A 15 -0.19 -10.99 1.58
N ALA A 16 -1.24 -10.33 2.05
CA ALA A 16 -2.04 -10.77 3.19
C ALA A 16 -3.43 -10.17 3.07
N ASP A 17 -4.37 -10.68 3.86
CA ASP A 17 -5.71 -10.07 3.94
C ASP A 17 -5.59 -8.65 4.47
N PRO A 18 -6.49 -7.74 4.05
CA PRO A 18 -6.49 -6.38 4.58
C PRO A 18 -6.62 -6.36 6.10
N LYS A 19 -5.86 -5.50 6.74
CA LYS A 19 -5.92 -5.34 8.18
C LYS A 19 -6.72 -4.08 8.49
N VAL A 20 -7.84 -4.25 9.15
CA VAL A 20 -8.78 -3.17 9.44
C VAL A 20 -8.64 -2.74 10.89
N SER A 21 -8.56 -1.43 11.10
CA SER A 21 -8.57 -0.85 12.43
C SER A 21 -9.48 0.37 12.42
N ASN A 22 -9.77 0.88 13.61
CA ASN A 22 -10.63 2.06 13.75
C ASN A 22 -9.88 3.12 14.56
N THR A 23 -10.11 4.38 14.18
CA THR A 23 -9.59 5.51 14.95
C THR A 23 -10.48 5.71 16.18
N SER A 24 -10.03 6.55 17.11
CA SER A 24 -10.82 6.91 18.28
C SER A 24 -12.14 7.59 17.89
N GLY A 25 -12.19 8.22 16.71
CA GLY A 25 -13.41 8.82 16.20
C GLY A 25 -14.33 7.87 15.46
N GLY A 26 -13.99 6.58 15.41
CA GLY A 26 -14.81 5.57 14.74
C GLY A 26 -14.57 5.43 13.24
N SER A 27 -13.61 6.14 12.69
CA SER A 27 -13.27 6.02 11.27
C SER A 27 -12.48 4.76 11.01
N LYS A 28 -12.79 4.10 9.90
CA LYS A 28 -12.11 2.88 9.49
C LYS A 28 -10.80 3.21 8.79
N ILE A 29 -9.75 2.47 9.14
CA ILE A 29 -8.45 2.54 8.48
C ILE A 29 -8.10 1.14 7.99
N VAL A 30 -7.70 1.00 6.74
CA VAL A 30 -7.31 -0.29 6.18
C VAL A 30 -5.84 -0.25 5.78
N ASN A 31 -5.10 -1.25 6.23
CA ASN A 31 -3.70 -1.42 5.89
C ASN A 31 -3.55 -2.59 4.92
N LEU A 32 -2.78 -2.36 3.86
CA LEU A 32 -2.51 -3.37 2.85
C LEU A 32 -1.00 -3.53 2.67
N ASN A 33 -0.59 -4.74 2.34
CA ASN A 33 0.77 -5.01 1.86
C ASN A 33 0.67 -5.41 0.40
N ILE A 34 1.28 -4.62 -0.47
CA ILE A 34 1.19 -4.83 -1.91
C ILE A 34 2.55 -5.24 -2.43
N ALA A 35 2.58 -6.35 -3.16
CA ALA A 35 3.79 -6.85 -3.79
C ALA A 35 3.81 -6.43 -5.26
N THR A 36 4.93 -5.83 -5.67
CA THR A 36 5.20 -5.60 -7.09
C THR A 36 6.44 -6.40 -7.43
N SER A 37 6.38 -7.17 -8.52
CA SER A 37 7.44 -8.09 -8.86
C SER A 37 7.91 -7.88 -10.28
N ASP A 38 9.23 -7.97 -10.47
CA ASP A 38 9.88 -8.01 -11.76
C ASP A 38 10.55 -9.36 -11.92
N SER A 39 10.54 -9.89 -13.13
CA SER A 39 11.30 -11.09 -13.42
C SER A 39 12.05 -10.90 -14.73
N TRP A 40 13.23 -11.50 -14.78
CA TRP A 40 14.07 -11.41 -15.97
C TRP A 40 14.95 -12.65 -16.07
N LYS A 41 15.51 -12.86 -17.25
CA LYS A 41 16.45 -13.94 -17.48
C LYS A 41 17.86 -13.41 -17.30
N ASP A 42 18.62 -14.04 -16.42
CA ASP A 42 20.03 -13.69 -16.22
C ASP A 42 20.84 -14.11 -17.44
N LYS A 43 21.53 -13.16 -18.05
CA LYS A 43 22.32 -13.42 -19.27
C LYS A 43 23.50 -14.35 -19.03
N LEU A 44 24.04 -14.35 -17.82
CA LEU A 44 25.22 -15.16 -17.51
C LEU A 44 24.85 -16.59 -17.16
N SER A 45 23.86 -16.80 -16.31
CA SER A 45 23.48 -18.13 -15.83
C SER A 45 22.37 -18.77 -16.67
N GLY A 46 21.61 -17.97 -17.39
CA GLY A 46 20.42 -18.42 -18.09
C GLY A 46 19.22 -18.66 -17.18
N ASP A 47 19.38 -18.46 -15.87
CA ASP A 47 18.31 -18.66 -14.92
C ASP A 47 17.32 -17.51 -14.89
N ARG A 48 16.10 -17.81 -14.54
CA ARG A 48 15.06 -16.80 -14.29
C ARG A 48 15.26 -16.21 -12.92
N LYS A 49 15.32 -14.91 -12.86
CA LYS A 49 15.46 -14.17 -11.60
C LYS A 49 14.20 -13.37 -11.33
N GLU A 50 13.89 -13.18 -10.07
CA GLU A 50 12.71 -12.43 -9.66
C GLU A 50 13.08 -11.50 -8.51
N ARG A 51 12.46 -10.32 -8.51
CA ARG A 51 12.65 -9.34 -7.46
C ARG A 51 11.29 -8.80 -7.08
N THR A 52 10.98 -8.85 -5.79
CA THR A 52 9.71 -8.37 -5.26
C THR A 52 9.95 -7.21 -4.31
N GLU A 53 9.22 -6.13 -4.52
CA GLU A 53 9.18 -5.00 -3.60
C GLU A 53 7.85 -5.04 -2.86
N TRP A 54 7.91 -4.82 -1.55
CA TRP A 54 6.73 -4.80 -0.70
C TRP A 54 6.41 -3.37 -0.33
N HIS A 55 5.17 -2.97 -0.59
CA HIS A 55 4.71 -1.60 -0.34
C HIS A 55 3.66 -1.61 0.76
N ARG A 56 3.85 -0.73 1.72
CA ARG A 56 2.88 -0.54 2.79
C ARG A 56 1.90 0.53 2.36
N VAL A 57 0.62 0.19 2.33
CA VAL A 57 -0.46 1.08 1.87
C VAL A 57 -1.46 1.27 2.99
N VAL A 58 -1.85 2.52 3.22
CA VAL A 58 -2.83 2.84 4.26
C VAL A 58 -3.98 3.60 3.60
N ILE A 59 -5.20 3.15 3.82
CA ILE A 59 -6.38 3.75 3.24
C ILE A 59 -7.17 4.46 4.34
N PHE A 60 -7.25 5.78 4.25
CA PHE A 60 -8.07 6.62 5.14
C PHE A 60 -9.39 7.00 4.50
N ASN A 61 -9.51 6.94 3.19
CA ASN A 61 -10.74 7.25 2.47
C ASN A 61 -11.81 6.22 2.86
N PRO A 62 -12.94 6.65 3.45
CA PRO A 62 -13.94 5.70 3.98
C PRO A 62 -14.55 4.79 2.91
N GLN A 63 -14.80 5.32 1.72
CA GLN A 63 -15.39 4.53 0.63
C GLN A 63 -14.42 3.47 0.15
N LEU A 64 -13.16 3.85 -0.05
CA LEU A 64 -12.14 2.91 -0.52
C LEU A 64 -11.80 1.90 0.56
N ALA A 65 -11.78 2.32 1.82
CA ALA A 65 -11.54 1.40 2.94
C ALA A 65 -12.62 0.31 3.00
N ASP A 66 -13.87 0.70 2.80
CA ASP A 66 -14.98 -0.25 2.81
C ASP A 66 -14.88 -1.24 1.65
N ILE A 67 -14.54 -0.77 0.46
CA ILE A 67 -14.34 -1.61 -0.71
C ILE A 67 -13.20 -2.60 -0.46
N ALA A 68 -12.10 -2.12 0.09
CA ALA A 68 -10.94 -2.97 0.36
C ALA A 68 -11.29 -4.06 1.37
N GLU A 69 -12.00 -3.71 2.43
CA GLU A 69 -12.39 -4.68 3.43
C GLU A 69 -13.32 -5.75 2.86
N ARG A 70 -14.26 -5.35 2.02
CA ARG A 70 -15.27 -6.26 1.49
C ARG A 70 -14.73 -7.20 0.43
N TYR A 71 -13.89 -6.70 -0.46
CA TYR A 71 -13.59 -7.41 -1.70
C TYR A 71 -12.15 -7.89 -1.84
N LEU A 72 -11.21 -7.31 -1.10
CA LEU A 72 -9.81 -7.70 -1.22
C LEU A 72 -9.45 -8.80 -0.25
N ARG A 73 -8.64 -9.73 -0.71
CA ARG A 73 -8.09 -10.82 0.09
C ARG A 73 -6.64 -11.06 -0.31
N LYS A 74 -5.93 -11.82 0.46
CA LYS A 74 -4.58 -12.24 0.09
C LYS A 74 -4.59 -12.79 -1.32
N GLY A 75 -3.69 -12.28 -2.16
CA GLY A 75 -3.59 -12.68 -3.56
C GLY A 75 -4.37 -11.83 -4.53
N SER A 76 -5.30 -11.01 -4.06
CA SER A 76 -6.07 -10.12 -4.94
C SER A 76 -5.15 -9.16 -5.68
N LYS A 77 -5.48 -8.87 -6.93
CA LYS A 77 -4.74 -7.91 -7.72
C LYS A 77 -5.48 -6.59 -7.77
N VAL A 78 -4.74 -5.51 -7.57
CA VAL A 78 -5.34 -4.18 -7.50
C VAL A 78 -4.45 -3.15 -8.18
N TYR A 79 -5.11 -2.13 -8.73
CA TYR A 79 -4.49 -0.87 -9.14
C TYR A 79 -4.83 0.17 -8.07
N LEU A 80 -3.85 0.92 -7.62
CA LEU A 80 -4.14 2.00 -6.69
C LEU A 80 -3.28 3.23 -6.95
N GLU A 81 -3.81 4.37 -6.56
CA GLU A 81 -3.10 5.65 -6.59
C GLU A 81 -3.18 6.26 -5.20
N GLY A 82 -2.06 6.77 -4.76
CA GLY A 82 -1.98 7.46 -3.49
C GLY A 82 -0.82 8.41 -3.48
N GLN A 83 -0.37 8.79 -2.31
CA GLN A 83 0.78 9.65 -2.16
C GLN A 83 1.70 9.11 -1.07
N LEU A 84 2.97 9.46 -1.15
CA LEU A 84 3.93 9.08 -0.12
C LEU A 84 3.74 9.94 1.10
N GLN A 85 3.79 9.31 2.26
CA GLN A 85 3.72 10.01 3.53
C GLN A 85 4.61 9.29 4.53
N THR A 86 5.42 10.06 5.24
CA THR A 86 6.30 9.51 6.27
C THR A 86 5.75 9.89 7.62
N ARG A 87 5.61 8.90 8.49
CA ARG A 87 5.20 9.14 9.87
C ARG A 87 6.30 8.73 10.82
N LYS A 88 6.37 9.44 11.92
CA LYS A 88 7.30 9.18 13.00
C LYS A 88 6.58 8.40 14.08
N TRP A 89 7.26 7.40 14.62
CA TRP A 89 6.70 6.59 15.70
C TRP A 89 7.82 6.14 16.62
N GLU A 90 7.45 5.63 17.78
CA GLU A 90 8.41 5.23 18.79
C GLU A 90 8.27 3.72 19.01
N ASP A 91 9.41 3.01 18.98
CA ASP A 91 9.40 1.57 19.18
C ASP A 91 9.40 1.22 20.67
N ASN A 92 9.41 -0.09 20.98
CA ASN A 92 9.34 -0.58 22.36
C ASN A 92 10.55 -0.19 23.20
N ASN A 93 11.64 0.22 22.57
CA ASN A 93 12.86 0.66 23.26
C ASN A 93 12.94 2.17 23.41
N GLY A 94 11.88 2.89 23.03
CA GLY A 94 11.85 4.34 23.11
C GLY A 94 12.60 5.04 21.99
N GLN A 95 13.02 4.32 20.96
CA GLN A 95 13.73 4.91 19.84
C GLN A 95 12.75 5.42 18.79
N GLU A 96 13.08 6.61 18.26
CA GLU A 96 12.31 7.17 17.15
C GLU A 96 12.53 6.37 15.88
N ARG A 97 11.43 6.07 15.21
CA ARG A 97 11.44 5.39 13.93
C ARG A 97 10.61 6.18 12.94
N TYR A 98 10.90 5.97 11.66
CA TYR A 98 10.16 6.59 10.57
C TYR A 98 9.69 5.51 9.62
N THR A 99 8.45 5.62 9.17
CA THR A 99 7.89 4.69 8.19
C THR A 99 7.29 5.50 7.05
N THR A 100 7.69 5.17 5.83
CA THR A 100 7.13 5.79 4.63
C THR A 100 6.12 4.84 4.03
N GLU A 101 4.93 5.36 3.77
CA GLU A 101 3.79 4.58 3.32
C GLU A 101 3.16 5.26 2.12
N VAL A 102 2.42 4.47 1.35
CA VAL A 102 1.53 5.01 0.31
C VAL A 102 0.18 5.21 0.97
N VAL A 103 -0.34 6.42 0.92
CA VAL A 103 -1.56 6.78 1.65
C VAL A 103 -2.65 7.19 0.68
N LEU A 104 -3.85 6.61 0.84
CA LEU A 104 -5.04 7.00 0.10
C LEU A 104 -5.88 7.85 1.04
N GLN A 105 -5.84 9.16 0.82
CA GLN A 105 -6.51 10.15 1.67
C GLN A 105 -7.98 10.32 1.30
N ASN A 106 -8.72 11.02 2.14
CA ASN A 106 -10.08 11.45 1.84
C ASN A 106 -10.06 12.32 0.59
N PHE A 107 -11.03 12.10 -0.29
CA PHE A 107 -11.22 12.90 -1.50
C PHE A 107 -10.07 12.82 -2.50
N SER A 108 -9.09 11.95 -2.25
CA SER A 108 -8.00 11.71 -3.18
C SER A 108 -7.66 10.22 -3.14
N GLY A 109 -6.91 9.79 -4.14
CA GLY A 109 -6.58 8.39 -4.27
C GLY A 109 -7.61 7.65 -5.11
N ASN A 110 -7.23 6.47 -5.51
CA ASN A 110 -8.08 5.63 -6.35
C ASN A 110 -7.74 4.17 -6.11
N LEU A 111 -8.74 3.31 -6.26
CA LEU A 111 -8.58 1.87 -6.06
C LEU A 111 -9.44 1.16 -7.08
N VAL A 112 -8.82 0.29 -7.89
CA VAL A 112 -9.53 -0.50 -8.90
C VAL A 112 -9.16 -1.96 -8.70
N LEU A 113 -10.18 -2.79 -8.56
CA LEU A 113 -10.01 -4.23 -8.42
C LEU A 113 -9.79 -4.83 -9.81
N LEU A 114 -8.74 -5.63 -9.96
CA LEU A 114 -8.32 -6.15 -11.25
C LEU A 114 -8.57 -7.66 -11.44
N ASP A 115 -9.07 -8.36 -10.44
CA ASP A 115 -9.41 -9.79 -10.59
C ASP A 115 -10.86 -10.11 -10.26
#